data_3545482809cc86b4d015817e6dc5e444
#
_entry.id   3545482809cc86b4d015817e6dc5e444
#
_cell.length_a   1.000
_cell.length_b   1.000
_cell.length_c   1.000
_cell.angle_alpha   90.00
_cell.angle_beta   90.00
_cell.angle_gamma   90.00
#
_symmetry.space_group_name_H-M   'P 1'
#
loop_
_entity.id
_entity.type
_entity.pdbx_description
1 polymer ?
#
loop_
_entity_poly.entity_id
_entity_poly.type
_entity_poly.pdbx_seq_one_letter_code
_entity_poly.pdbx_strand_id
1 'polypeptide(L)'
;EEMLKRGYSVLALWTKGFAPQMKLHVPLAVKGKIKYAAELDEAETLADTVKAVYKAAGRLRVVACMAGGEAGVDFADALSERMNLRTNGTRIPNKRDKKLQQELIKEVGMRSVRQACGTKFSEVEEFLKVEPFPVVLKPVESAGSDGVKLCHTFEEAKEHFDVLMNSQ
;
A
#
# COMPACT_ATOMS: atom_id res chain seq x y z
N GLU A 1 -9.38 0.41 16.94
CA GLU A 1 -10.18 -0.10 18.05
C GLU A 1 -9.46 -1.26 18.76
N GLU A 2 -9.01 -2.29 18.02
CA GLU A 2 -8.36 -3.48 18.58
C GLU A 2 -7.08 -3.15 19.38
N MET A 3 -6.25 -2.22 18.93
CA MET A 3 -5.06 -1.79 19.64
C MET A 3 -5.39 -1.17 21.01
N LEU A 4 -6.45 -0.36 21.06
CA LEU A 4 -6.92 0.23 22.31
C LEU A 4 -7.45 -0.83 23.29
N LYS A 5 -8.17 -1.86 22.80
CA LYS A 5 -8.63 -2.98 23.61
C LYS A 5 -7.47 -3.77 24.23
N ARG A 6 -6.33 -3.83 23.51
CA ARG A 6 -5.09 -4.47 24.00
C ARG A 6 -4.26 -3.58 24.91
N GLY A 7 -4.74 -2.40 25.27
CA GLY A 7 -4.06 -1.47 26.18
C GLY A 7 -2.97 -0.62 25.52
N TYR A 8 -2.88 -0.58 24.20
CA TYR A 8 -1.97 0.31 23.50
C TYR A 8 -2.58 1.71 23.34
N SER A 9 -1.75 2.72 23.45
CA SER A 9 -2.08 4.08 23.01
C SER A 9 -1.78 4.22 21.51
N VAL A 10 -2.65 4.89 20.78
CA VAL A 10 -2.51 5.07 19.31
C VAL A 10 -2.27 6.55 19.03
N LEU A 11 -1.19 6.85 18.31
CA LEU A 11 -0.96 8.14 17.69
C LEU A 11 -1.34 8.03 16.21
N ALA A 12 -2.13 8.97 15.72
CA ALA A 12 -2.41 9.08 14.29
C ALA A 12 -1.41 10.00 13.62
N LEU A 13 -0.75 9.53 12.58
CA LEU A 13 0.15 10.33 11.75
C LEU A 13 -0.40 10.37 10.32
N TRP A 14 -0.72 11.56 9.85
CA TRP A 14 -1.32 11.80 8.55
C TRP A 14 -0.25 12.19 7.53
N THR A 15 -0.14 11.43 6.46
CA THR A 15 0.86 11.66 5.40
C THR A 15 0.52 12.89 4.56
N LYS A 16 1.54 13.61 4.08
CA LYS A 16 1.41 14.76 3.19
C LYS A 16 0.62 14.41 1.93
N GLY A 17 -0.12 15.36 1.42
CA GLY A 17 -0.91 15.23 0.21
C GLY A 17 -2.24 14.49 0.38
N PHE A 18 -2.33 13.56 1.31
CA PHE A 18 -3.54 12.76 1.53
C PHE A 18 -4.27 13.08 2.84
N ALA A 19 -3.63 13.79 3.76
CA ALA A 19 -4.18 14.03 5.10
C ALA A 19 -5.63 14.58 5.12
N PRO A 20 -6.00 15.62 4.36
CA PRO A 20 -7.35 16.14 4.39
C PRO A 20 -8.39 15.13 3.88
N GLN A 21 -8.06 14.42 2.81
CA GLN A 21 -8.94 13.42 2.20
C GLN A 21 -9.12 12.20 3.10
N MET A 22 -8.03 11.68 3.66
CA MET A 22 -8.05 10.52 4.55
C MET A 22 -8.81 10.79 5.85
N LYS A 23 -8.69 11.98 6.41
CA LYS A 23 -9.47 12.39 7.59
C LYS A 23 -10.98 12.39 7.34
N LEU A 24 -11.41 12.67 6.10
CA LEU A 24 -12.82 12.62 5.70
C LEU A 24 -13.34 11.19 5.51
N HIS A 25 -12.48 10.24 5.14
CA HIS A 25 -12.86 8.86 4.81
C HIS A 25 -12.81 7.89 6.00
N VAL A 26 -12.77 8.39 7.23
CA VAL A 26 -12.90 7.54 8.41
C VAL A 26 -14.25 6.82 8.38
N PRO A 27 -14.28 5.48 8.46
CA PRO A 27 -15.53 4.73 8.41
C PRO A 27 -16.52 5.21 9.47
N LEU A 28 -17.78 5.40 9.09
CA LEU A 28 -18.84 5.90 9.98
C LEU A 28 -18.96 5.08 11.27
N ALA A 29 -18.74 3.77 11.18
CA ALA A 29 -18.79 2.85 12.33
C ALA A 29 -17.81 3.22 13.45
N VAL A 30 -16.69 3.89 13.13
CA VAL A 30 -15.64 4.25 14.08
C VAL A 30 -15.42 5.76 14.21
N LYS A 31 -16.10 6.54 13.40
CA LYS A 31 -16.01 8.01 13.42
C LYS A 31 -16.40 8.54 14.80
N GLY A 32 -15.50 9.30 15.41
CA GLY A 32 -15.69 9.86 16.77
C GLY A 32 -15.58 8.86 17.92
N LYS A 33 -15.41 7.55 17.65
CA LYS A 33 -15.26 6.51 18.69
C LYS A 33 -13.80 6.21 19.05
N ILE A 34 -12.87 6.54 18.15
CA ILE A 34 -11.43 6.32 18.40
C ILE A 34 -10.85 7.59 19.01
N LYS A 35 -10.28 7.46 20.19
CA LYS A 35 -9.48 8.52 20.82
C LYS A 35 -8.02 8.23 20.55
N TYR A 36 -7.39 9.05 19.72
CA TYR A 36 -5.95 9.04 19.56
C TYR A 36 -5.30 9.72 20.76
N ALA A 37 -4.16 9.21 21.22
CA ALA A 37 -3.35 9.87 22.23
C ALA A 37 -2.77 11.19 21.70
N ALA A 38 -2.46 11.23 20.41
CA ALA A 38 -2.16 12.45 19.66
C ALA A 38 -2.46 12.25 18.17
N GLU A 39 -2.70 13.35 17.47
CA GLU A 39 -2.77 13.42 16.02
C GLU A 39 -1.68 14.35 15.51
N LEU A 40 -0.98 13.91 14.47
CA LEU A 40 0.15 14.60 13.86
C LEU A 40 -0.01 14.61 12.36
N ASP A 41 0.49 15.65 11.73
CA ASP A 41 0.74 15.66 10.30
C ASP A 41 2.24 15.41 10.04
N GLU A 42 2.56 14.78 8.92
CA GLU A 42 3.91 14.55 8.45
C GLU A 42 4.66 15.88 8.33
N ALA A 43 5.84 15.96 8.93
CA ALA A 43 6.69 17.14 8.85
C ALA A 43 7.44 17.25 7.52
N GLU A 44 8.23 18.33 7.32
CA GLU A 44 8.98 18.53 6.07
C GLU A 44 10.02 17.44 5.80
N THR A 45 10.64 16.93 6.86
CA THR A 45 11.60 15.84 6.77
C THR A 45 11.19 14.64 7.60
N LEU A 46 11.67 13.47 7.23
CA LEU A 46 11.49 12.24 8.02
C LEU A 46 12.08 12.41 9.44
N ALA A 47 13.23 13.08 9.55
CA ALA A 47 13.87 13.33 10.84
C ALA A 47 13.01 14.22 11.74
N ASP A 48 12.36 15.24 11.21
CA ASP A 48 11.50 16.13 11.97
C ASP A 48 10.17 15.43 12.33
N THR A 49 9.67 14.55 11.46
CA THR A 49 8.53 13.70 11.79
C THR A 49 8.85 12.77 12.97
N VAL A 50 10.04 12.15 12.98
CA VAL A 50 10.48 11.31 14.11
C VAL A 50 10.51 12.13 15.41
N LYS A 51 11.07 13.34 15.39
CA LYS A 51 11.08 14.23 16.56
C LYS A 51 9.66 14.57 17.04
N ALA A 52 8.75 14.88 16.09
CA ALA A 52 7.36 15.18 16.39
C ALA A 52 6.64 13.99 17.03
N VAL A 53 6.86 12.77 16.50
CA VAL A 53 6.31 11.53 17.05
C VAL A 53 6.79 11.31 18.49
N TYR A 54 8.09 11.40 18.75
CA TYR A 54 8.60 11.24 20.13
C TYR A 54 8.11 12.33 21.09
N LYS A 55 8.02 13.57 20.62
CA LYS A 55 7.45 14.67 21.40
C LYS A 55 5.99 14.41 21.77
N ALA A 56 5.20 13.95 20.82
CA ALA A 56 3.78 13.63 21.06
C ALA A 56 3.59 12.38 21.91
N ALA A 57 4.47 11.38 21.79
CA ALA A 57 4.46 10.19 22.63
C ALA A 57 4.77 10.51 24.11
N GLY A 58 5.54 11.56 24.38
CA GLY A 58 5.87 11.97 25.73
C GLY A 58 6.59 10.88 26.52
N ARG A 59 5.91 10.31 27.52
CA ARG A 59 6.44 9.20 28.36
C ARG A 59 6.13 7.81 27.78
N LEU A 60 5.32 7.73 26.72
CA LEU A 60 4.97 6.46 26.10
C LEU A 60 6.14 5.95 25.23
N ARG A 61 6.39 4.66 25.29
CA ARG A 61 7.34 4.02 24.40
C ARG A 61 6.65 3.71 23.07
N VAL A 62 7.18 4.24 21.98
CA VAL A 62 6.75 3.85 20.65
C VAL A 62 7.24 2.42 20.36
N VAL A 63 6.33 1.50 20.08
CA VAL A 63 6.63 0.07 19.92
C VAL A 63 6.42 -0.42 18.49
N ALA A 64 5.61 0.27 17.69
CA ALA A 64 5.36 -0.04 16.30
C ALA A 64 4.89 1.19 15.54
N CYS A 65 5.16 1.21 14.24
CA CYS A 65 4.54 2.09 13.28
C CYS A 65 3.92 1.20 12.19
N MET A 66 2.67 1.44 11.85
CA MET A 66 1.94 0.64 10.88
C MET A 66 1.18 1.54 9.92
N ALA A 67 1.16 1.17 8.65
CA ALA A 67 0.32 1.85 7.67
C ALA A 67 -1.15 1.63 7.99
N GLY A 68 -1.92 2.71 8.10
CA GLY A 68 -3.37 2.69 8.24
C GLY A 68 -4.10 2.59 6.90
N GLY A 69 -3.39 2.78 5.80
CA GLY A 69 -3.90 2.72 4.44
C GLY A 69 -2.75 2.64 3.44
N GLU A 70 -3.08 2.35 2.19
CA GLU A 70 -2.12 2.08 1.10
C GLU A 70 -1.11 3.23 0.89
N ALA A 71 -1.58 4.47 0.93
CA ALA A 71 -0.73 5.65 0.75
C ALA A 71 0.37 5.81 1.82
N GLY A 72 0.20 5.17 3.00
CA GLY A 72 1.14 5.27 4.10
C GLY A 72 2.19 4.15 4.16
N VAL A 73 2.17 3.18 3.24
CA VAL A 73 3.01 1.97 3.36
C VAL A 73 4.49 2.30 3.34
N ASP A 74 4.97 2.97 2.30
CA ASP A 74 6.39 3.29 2.15
C ASP A 74 6.89 4.23 3.25
N PHE A 75 6.04 5.20 3.62
CA PHE A 75 6.35 6.13 4.70
C PHE A 75 6.41 5.43 6.06
N ALA A 76 5.49 4.50 6.34
CA ALA A 76 5.51 3.73 7.59
C ALA A 76 6.77 2.85 7.70
N ASP A 77 7.21 2.25 6.60
CA ASP A 77 8.45 1.49 6.57
C ASP A 77 9.69 2.38 6.81
N ALA A 78 9.78 3.53 6.13
CA ALA A 78 10.88 4.47 6.31
C ALA A 78 10.92 5.04 7.75
N LEU A 79 9.76 5.40 8.29
CA LEU A 79 9.65 5.90 9.65
C LEU A 79 10.02 4.83 10.67
N SER A 80 9.54 3.59 10.50
CA SER A 80 9.87 2.45 11.35
C SER A 80 11.37 2.16 11.34
N GLU A 81 12.00 2.14 10.17
CA GLU A 81 13.44 1.92 10.02
C GLU A 81 14.23 3.02 10.75
N ARG A 82 13.85 4.28 10.56
CA ARG A 82 14.50 5.43 11.22
C ARG A 82 14.35 5.42 12.73
N MET A 83 13.27 4.85 13.24
CA MET A 83 12.97 4.71 14.67
C MET A 83 13.46 3.38 15.27
N ASN A 84 14.14 2.55 14.49
CA ASN A 84 14.61 1.21 14.87
C ASN A 84 13.46 0.30 15.38
N LEU A 85 12.32 0.36 14.68
CA LEU A 85 11.16 -0.47 14.92
C LEU A 85 11.13 -1.64 13.92
N ARG A 86 10.29 -2.64 14.18
CA ARG A 86 10.04 -3.72 13.21
C ARG A 86 9.42 -3.14 11.93
N THR A 87 9.96 -3.52 10.79
CA THR A 87 9.55 -3.02 9.47
C THR A 87 9.94 -4.01 8.38
N ASN A 88 9.32 -3.92 7.22
CA ASN A 88 9.80 -4.57 6.00
C ASN A 88 11.06 -3.88 5.44
N GLY A 89 11.41 -2.72 5.98
CA GLY A 89 12.57 -1.92 5.60
C GLY A 89 12.38 -1.16 4.28
N THR A 90 13.41 -0.45 3.87
CA THR A 90 13.40 0.37 2.65
C THR A 90 14.31 -0.19 1.55
N ARG A 91 14.92 -1.38 1.76
CA ARG A 91 15.88 -1.98 0.83
C ARG A 91 15.25 -2.43 -0.50
N ILE A 92 13.99 -2.86 -0.47
CA ILE A 92 13.25 -3.27 -1.66
C ILE A 92 12.44 -2.06 -2.11
N PRO A 93 12.80 -1.42 -3.22
CA PRO A 93 11.99 -0.35 -3.79
C PRO A 93 10.67 -0.92 -4.33
N ASN A 94 9.68 -0.05 -4.49
CA ASN A 94 8.42 -0.39 -5.15
C ASN A 94 7.71 -1.63 -4.58
N LYS A 95 7.68 -1.79 -3.25
CA LYS A 95 6.97 -2.90 -2.60
C LYS A 95 5.48 -2.97 -2.93
N ARG A 96 4.92 -1.87 -3.45
CA ARG A 96 3.54 -1.80 -3.93
C ARG A 96 3.40 -2.31 -5.36
N ASP A 97 4.50 -2.49 -6.10
CA ASP A 97 4.52 -3.09 -7.42
C ASP A 97 4.12 -4.58 -7.35
N LYS A 98 2.97 -4.88 -7.94
CA LYS A 98 2.36 -6.22 -7.89
C LYS A 98 3.16 -7.26 -8.67
N LYS A 99 3.89 -6.82 -9.73
CA LYS A 99 4.79 -7.69 -10.48
C LYS A 99 5.98 -8.09 -9.62
N LEU A 100 6.67 -7.07 -9.06
CA LEU A 100 7.85 -7.28 -8.22
C LEU A 100 7.53 -8.16 -7.00
N GLN A 101 6.39 -7.95 -6.36
CA GLN A 101 5.94 -8.80 -5.24
C GLN A 101 5.91 -10.28 -5.61
N GLN A 102 5.35 -10.64 -6.78
CA GLN A 102 5.26 -12.04 -7.21
C GLN A 102 6.62 -12.61 -7.63
N GLU A 103 7.50 -11.80 -8.21
CA GLU A 103 8.87 -12.20 -8.55
C GLU A 103 9.67 -12.52 -7.29
N LEU A 104 9.62 -11.66 -6.27
CA LEU A 104 10.30 -11.89 -5.00
C LEU A 104 9.79 -13.14 -4.27
N ILE A 105 8.46 -13.37 -4.29
CA ILE A 105 7.86 -14.60 -3.73
C ILE A 105 8.40 -15.84 -4.45
N LYS A 106 8.52 -15.77 -5.78
CA LYS A 106 9.08 -16.87 -6.59
C LYS A 106 10.56 -17.11 -6.30
N GLU A 107 11.36 -16.05 -6.16
CA GLU A 107 12.79 -16.12 -5.86
C GLU A 107 13.09 -16.86 -4.56
N VAL A 108 12.24 -16.71 -3.55
CA VAL A 108 12.38 -17.43 -2.28
C VAL A 108 11.76 -18.83 -2.29
N GLY A 109 11.37 -19.33 -3.45
CA GLY A 109 10.86 -20.70 -3.64
C GLY A 109 9.40 -20.89 -3.20
N MET A 110 8.66 -19.81 -2.92
CA MET A 110 7.24 -19.89 -2.59
C MET A 110 6.36 -19.85 -3.85
N ARG A 111 5.12 -20.33 -3.70
CA ARG A 111 4.15 -20.30 -4.78
C ARG A 111 3.79 -18.84 -5.12
N SER A 112 4.07 -18.44 -6.33
CA SER A 112 3.64 -17.16 -6.91
C SER A 112 2.61 -17.38 -8.01
N VAL A 113 1.87 -16.34 -8.37
CA VAL A 113 0.99 -16.38 -9.54
C VAL A 113 1.81 -16.27 -10.81
N ARG A 114 1.36 -16.92 -11.90
CA ARG A 114 1.90 -16.68 -13.23
C ARG A 114 1.44 -15.31 -13.70
N GLN A 115 2.32 -14.55 -14.29
CA GLN A 115 2.05 -13.17 -14.69
C GLN A 115 2.87 -12.75 -15.90
N ALA A 116 2.34 -11.80 -16.64
CA ALA A 116 3.05 -10.98 -17.60
C ALA A 116 2.76 -9.51 -17.32
N CYS A 117 3.68 -8.64 -17.68
CA CYS A 117 3.55 -7.19 -17.50
C CYS A 117 4.15 -6.49 -18.70
N GLY A 118 3.52 -5.41 -19.13
CA GLY A 118 4.00 -4.60 -20.24
C GLY A 118 3.22 -3.30 -20.35
N THR A 119 3.76 -2.36 -21.13
CA THR A 119 3.12 -1.10 -21.52
C THR A 119 2.55 -1.16 -22.94
N LYS A 120 2.91 -2.22 -23.70
CA LYS A 120 2.38 -2.52 -25.02
C LYS A 120 1.70 -3.88 -24.98
N PHE A 121 0.57 -4.02 -25.66
CA PHE A 121 -0.17 -5.29 -25.68
C PHE A 121 0.69 -6.46 -26.17
N SER A 122 1.55 -6.24 -27.17
CA SER A 122 2.47 -7.26 -27.70
C SER A 122 3.41 -7.88 -26.65
N GLU A 123 3.65 -7.20 -25.52
CA GLU A 123 4.51 -7.71 -24.44
C GLU A 123 3.80 -8.74 -23.55
N VAL A 124 2.47 -8.74 -23.56
CA VAL A 124 1.63 -9.65 -22.76
C VAL A 124 0.83 -10.63 -23.62
N GLU A 125 0.81 -10.42 -24.92
CA GLU A 125 -0.03 -11.17 -25.86
C GLU A 125 0.28 -12.67 -25.85
N GLU A 126 1.56 -13.06 -25.91
CA GLU A 126 1.96 -14.47 -25.93
C GLU A 126 1.59 -15.18 -24.61
N PHE A 127 1.67 -14.47 -23.49
CA PHE A 127 1.19 -15.01 -22.22
C PHE A 127 -0.31 -15.25 -22.25
N LEU A 128 -1.11 -14.30 -22.76
CA LEU A 128 -2.56 -14.40 -22.84
C LEU A 128 -3.04 -15.50 -23.81
N LYS A 129 -2.25 -15.84 -24.85
CA LYS A 129 -2.57 -16.94 -25.79
C LYS A 129 -2.46 -18.32 -25.14
N VAL A 130 -1.60 -18.48 -24.14
CA VAL A 130 -1.33 -19.77 -23.50
C VAL A 130 -1.93 -19.91 -22.10
N GLU A 131 -2.28 -18.79 -21.47
CA GLU A 131 -2.84 -18.81 -20.12
C GLU A 131 -4.34 -19.15 -20.16
N PRO A 132 -4.79 -20.13 -19.35
CA PRO A 132 -6.22 -20.44 -19.26
C PRO A 132 -7.01 -19.23 -18.73
N PHE A 133 -8.12 -18.91 -19.39
CA PHE A 133 -9.06 -17.93 -18.90
C PHE A 133 -9.96 -18.50 -17.80
N PRO A 134 -10.45 -17.68 -16.84
CA PRO A 134 -10.32 -16.22 -16.81
C PRO A 134 -8.96 -15.74 -16.28
N VAL A 135 -8.54 -14.56 -16.73
CA VAL A 135 -7.35 -13.85 -16.25
C VAL A 135 -7.75 -12.53 -15.59
N VAL A 136 -6.92 -12.05 -14.66
CA VAL A 136 -7.10 -10.72 -14.03
C VAL A 136 -6.12 -9.73 -14.63
N LEU A 137 -6.63 -8.68 -15.26
CA LEU A 137 -5.85 -7.52 -15.66
C LEU A 137 -5.96 -6.43 -14.58
N LYS A 138 -4.83 -5.80 -14.27
CA LYS A 138 -4.78 -4.74 -13.28
C LYS A 138 -3.53 -3.86 -13.47
N PRO A 139 -3.55 -2.60 -13.05
CA PRO A 139 -2.35 -1.79 -12.99
C PRO A 139 -1.31 -2.41 -12.05
N VAL A 140 -0.04 -2.16 -12.35
CA VAL A 140 1.09 -2.61 -11.50
C VAL A 140 0.98 -1.98 -10.11
N GLU A 141 0.67 -0.68 -10.06
CA GLU A 141 0.42 0.06 -8.84
C GLU A 141 -1.00 0.65 -8.86
N SER A 142 -1.83 0.24 -7.94
CA SER A 142 -3.18 0.79 -7.72
C SER A 142 -3.71 0.36 -6.35
N ALA A 143 -4.75 1.02 -5.87
CA ALA A 143 -5.45 0.69 -4.63
C ALA A 143 -6.96 0.65 -4.85
N GLY A 144 -7.71 0.02 -3.95
CA GLY A 144 -9.17 0.03 -3.99
C GLY A 144 -9.79 -0.68 -5.19
N SER A 145 -9.07 -1.62 -5.81
CA SER A 145 -9.48 -2.32 -7.04
C SER A 145 -9.60 -1.43 -8.28
N ASP A 146 -9.01 -0.24 -8.24
CA ASP A 146 -9.00 0.67 -9.38
C ASP A 146 -8.27 0.04 -10.57
N GLY A 147 -8.92 0.04 -11.74
CA GLY A 147 -8.42 -0.56 -12.97
C GLY A 147 -8.34 -2.10 -12.97
N VAL A 148 -8.90 -2.80 -11.96
CA VAL A 148 -8.90 -4.28 -11.91
C VAL A 148 -10.10 -4.85 -12.64
N LYS A 149 -9.87 -5.76 -13.59
CA LYS A 149 -10.91 -6.49 -14.33
C LYS A 149 -10.61 -7.97 -14.42
N LEU A 150 -11.60 -8.80 -14.16
CA LEU A 150 -11.60 -10.22 -14.50
C LEU A 150 -12.04 -10.35 -15.96
N CYS A 151 -11.17 -10.88 -16.82
CA CYS A 151 -11.41 -11.06 -18.24
C CYS A 151 -11.61 -12.55 -18.52
N HIS A 152 -12.70 -12.88 -19.21
CA HIS A 152 -13.07 -14.25 -19.53
C HIS A 152 -12.62 -14.67 -20.93
N THR A 153 -12.24 -13.71 -21.78
CA THR A 153 -11.76 -13.93 -23.13
C THR A 153 -10.53 -13.10 -23.45
N PHE A 154 -9.84 -13.48 -24.50
CA PHE A 154 -8.69 -12.74 -25.01
C PHE A 154 -9.08 -11.32 -25.46
N GLU A 155 -10.23 -11.18 -26.10
CA GLU A 155 -10.78 -9.91 -26.58
C GLU A 155 -11.05 -8.96 -25.40
N GLU A 156 -11.71 -9.45 -24.34
CA GLU A 156 -11.94 -8.67 -23.13
C GLU A 156 -10.63 -8.22 -22.47
N ALA A 157 -9.62 -9.08 -22.48
CA ALA A 157 -8.31 -8.74 -21.94
C ALA A 157 -7.64 -7.63 -22.77
N LYS A 158 -7.71 -7.73 -24.11
CA LYS A 158 -7.15 -6.71 -25.00
C LYS A 158 -7.85 -5.36 -24.85
N GLU A 159 -9.17 -5.34 -24.88
CA GLU A 159 -9.95 -4.12 -24.67
C GLU A 159 -9.62 -3.43 -23.34
N HIS A 160 -9.55 -4.22 -22.27
CA HIS A 160 -9.24 -3.65 -20.96
C HIS A 160 -7.78 -3.17 -20.85
N PHE A 161 -6.84 -3.85 -21.50
CA PHE A 161 -5.46 -3.37 -21.58
C PHE A 161 -5.40 -1.99 -22.24
N ASP A 162 -6.11 -1.80 -23.34
CA ASP A 162 -6.19 -0.50 -24.03
C ASP A 162 -6.82 0.58 -23.14
N VAL A 163 -7.84 0.26 -22.37
CA VAL A 163 -8.43 1.18 -21.39
C VAL A 163 -7.40 1.59 -20.34
N LEU A 164 -6.62 0.64 -19.79
CA LEU A 164 -5.60 0.94 -18.77
C LEU A 164 -4.48 1.83 -19.35
N MET A 165 -4.06 1.59 -20.58
CA MET A 165 -2.98 2.38 -21.21
C MET A 165 -3.43 3.79 -21.59
N ASN A 166 -4.70 4.00 -21.89
CA ASN A 166 -5.25 5.32 -22.24
C ASN A 166 -5.70 6.15 -21.03
N SER A 167 -5.71 5.56 -19.84
CA SER A 167 -6.12 6.24 -18.60
C SER A 167 -4.96 6.74 -17.72
N GLN A 168 -3.73 6.61 -18.22
CA GLN A 168 -2.50 7.07 -17.55
C GLN A 168 -2.05 8.44 -18.03
#